data_957a7ddb478cd29256a3b88a0557f954
#
_entry.id   957a7ddb478cd29256a3b88a0557f954
#
_cell.length_a   1.000
_cell.length_b   1.000
_cell.length_c   1.000
_cell.angle_alpha   90.00
_cell.angle_beta   90.00
_cell.angle_gamma   90.00
#
_symmetry.space_group_name_H-M   'P 1'
#
loop_
_entity.id
_entity.type
_entity.pdbx_description
1 polymer ?
#
loop_
_entity_poly.entity_id
_entity_poly.type
_entity_poly.pdbx_seq_one_letter_code
_entity_poly.pdbx_strand_id
1 'polypeptide(L)'
;MKPVISRQVILANRPLGVPQASDFSINEQVLGAPGPGELLLRTIYLSLDPYMRGRMNAVASYAPYVQTGEVMVGGTVSMVEASNSPSFSIGDFVLGHPGWQSHVLHDGTGLRKLDPRQAPISTALGVLGMPGLTAYAGLLDIGQPKKSDTVVVSAATGAVGGVVGQLARISGCRVVGIAGAKEKCGYAVEELSLIHI
;
A
#
# COMPACT_ATOMS: atom_id res chain seq x y z
N MET A 1 -8.11 6.88 -29.11
CA MET A 1 -7.83 7.57 -27.84
C MET A 1 -6.63 8.50 -28.04
N LYS A 2 -6.60 9.68 -27.40
CA LYS A 2 -5.39 10.52 -27.43
C LYS A 2 -4.29 9.85 -26.58
N PRO A 3 -3.00 9.98 -26.98
CA PRO A 3 -1.89 9.51 -26.16
C PRO A 3 -1.93 10.12 -24.76
N VAL A 4 -1.58 9.32 -23.75
CA VAL A 4 -1.54 9.74 -22.36
C VAL A 4 -0.08 9.75 -21.89
N ILE A 5 0.34 10.78 -21.15
CA ILE A 5 1.68 10.83 -20.58
C ILE A 5 1.62 10.18 -19.19
N SER A 6 2.36 9.09 -19.03
CA SER A 6 2.62 8.47 -17.73
C SER A 6 3.84 9.10 -17.10
N ARG A 7 3.69 9.63 -15.88
CA ARG A 7 4.81 10.04 -15.03
C ARG A 7 5.20 8.88 -14.14
N GLN A 8 6.46 8.51 -14.19
CA GLN A 8 7.04 7.36 -13.51
C GLN A 8 8.15 7.82 -12.56
N VAL A 9 8.16 7.29 -11.34
CA VAL A 9 9.28 7.49 -10.41
C VAL A 9 10.23 6.32 -10.56
N ILE A 10 11.43 6.61 -11.01
CA ILE A 10 12.48 5.64 -11.32
C ILE A 10 13.50 5.63 -10.17
N LEU A 11 13.97 4.45 -9.76
CA LEU A 11 15.13 4.33 -8.88
C LEU A 11 16.40 4.69 -9.68
N ALA A 12 16.90 5.92 -9.50
CA ALA A 12 18.08 6.41 -10.21
C ALA A 12 19.39 5.92 -9.54
N ASN A 13 19.42 5.96 -8.20
CA ASN A 13 20.56 5.53 -7.40
C ASN A 13 20.09 4.66 -6.23
N ARG A 14 20.99 3.83 -5.71
CA ARG A 14 20.72 3.06 -4.49
C ARG A 14 20.96 3.91 -3.26
N PRO A 15 19.94 4.14 -2.40
CA PRO A 15 20.08 4.97 -1.22
C PRO A 15 21.09 4.39 -0.23
N LEU A 16 21.97 5.24 0.29
CA LEU A 16 22.81 4.96 1.46
C LEU A 16 22.11 5.56 2.70
N GLY A 17 21.54 4.72 3.55
CA GLY A 17 20.73 5.18 4.69
C GLY A 17 19.30 5.55 4.31
N VAL A 18 18.86 6.73 4.74
CA VAL A 18 17.51 7.27 4.43
C VAL A 18 17.48 7.72 2.97
N PRO A 19 16.48 7.28 2.16
CA PRO A 19 16.37 7.71 0.77
C PRO A 19 16.25 9.23 0.64
N GLN A 20 16.94 9.78 -0.35
CA GLN A 20 16.94 11.19 -0.69
C GLN A 20 16.24 11.40 -2.05
N ALA A 21 15.79 12.62 -2.32
CA ALA A 21 15.16 12.93 -3.61
C ALA A 21 16.09 12.64 -4.81
N SER A 22 17.41 12.78 -4.63
CA SER A 22 18.44 12.45 -5.63
C SER A 22 18.56 10.97 -5.97
N ASP A 23 18.01 10.07 -5.15
CA ASP A 23 17.98 8.64 -5.44
C ASP A 23 16.91 8.27 -6.47
N PHE A 24 16.05 9.22 -6.80
CA PHE A 24 14.94 9.03 -7.74
C PHE A 24 15.03 10.01 -8.91
N SER A 25 14.45 9.62 -10.04
CA SER A 25 14.20 10.50 -11.18
C SER A 25 12.77 10.36 -11.66
N ILE A 26 12.26 11.40 -12.29
CA ILE A 26 10.96 11.37 -12.96
C ILE A 26 11.18 11.09 -14.43
N ASN A 27 10.55 10.04 -14.94
CA ASN A 27 10.48 9.72 -16.36
C ASN A 27 9.06 9.99 -16.87
N GLU A 28 8.94 10.46 -18.10
CA GLU A 28 7.67 10.61 -18.80
C GLU A 28 7.63 9.65 -19.99
N GLN A 29 6.62 8.80 -20.01
CA GLN A 29 6.38 7.84 -21.06
C GLN A 29 5.05 8.13 -21.75
N VAL A 30 5.07 8.22 -23.08
CA VAL A 30 3.84 8.33 -23.85
C VAL A 30 3.22 6.95 -24.04
N LEU A 31 2.00 6.78 -23.53
CA LEU A 31 1.22 5.56 -23.67
C LEU A 31 0.17 5.74 -24.78
N GLY A 32 0.06 4.73 -25.64
CA GLY A 32 -0.98 4.63 -26.66
C GLY A 32 -2.29 4.05 -26.12
N ALA A 33 -3.18 3.66 -27.04
CA ALA A 33 -4.35 2.88 -26.69
C ALA A 33 -3.95 1.47 -26.24
N PRO A 34 -4.70 0.84 -25.29
CA PRO A 34 -4.44 -0.54 -24.91
C PRO A 34 -4.60 -1.49 -26.11
N GLY A 35 -3.70 -2.47 -26.21
CA GLY A 35 -3.78 -3.58 -27.16
C GLY A 35 -4.87 -4.61 -26.79
N PRO A 36 -5.05 -5.68 -27.57
CA PRO A 36 -6.00 -6.73 -27.27
C PRO A 36 -5.73 -7.35 -25.88
N GLY A 37 -6.76 -7.39 -25.02
CA GLY A 37 -6.68 -7.90 -23.65
C GLY A 37 -6.12 -6.91 -22.63
N GLU A 38 -5.58 -5.77 -23.05
CA GLU A 38 -4.97 -4.78 -22.18
C GLU A 38 -5.96 -3.73 -21.66
N LEU A 39 -5.52 -3.06 -20.61
CA LEU A 39 -6.19 -1.96 -19.93
C LEU A 39 -5.26 -0.75 -19.89
N LEU A 40 -5.83 0.46 -19.92
CA LEU A 40 -5.14 1.66 -19.44
C LEU A 40 -5.65 1.96 -18.04
N LEU A 41 -4.74 1.93 -17.09
CA LEU A 41 -5.01 2.24 -15.68
C LEU A 41 -4.49 3.62 -15.33
N ARG A 42 -5.29 4.40 -14.61
CA ARG A 42 -4.87 5.64 -13.95
C ARG A 42 -4.77 5.41 -12.45
N THR A 43 -3.61 5.65 -11.87
CA THR A 43 -3.39 5.54 -10.43
C THR A 43 -4.17 6.65 -9.70
N ILE A 44 -4.98 6.23 -8.72
CA ILE A 44 -5.74 7.13 -7.82
C ILE A 44 -5.03 7.24 -6.47
N TYR A 45 -4.60 6.10 -5.92
CA TYR A 45 -3.84 6.00 -4.67
C TYR A 45 -2.64 5.10 -4.85
N LEU A 46 -1.54 5.50 -4.26
CA LEU A 46 -0.29 4.73 -4.16
C LEU A 46 0.02 4.52 -2.67
N SER A 47 0.27 3.28 -2.27
CA SER A 47 0.77 2.99 -0.93
C SER A 47 2.27 3.24 -0.85
N LEU A 48 2.71 3.83 0.26
CA LEU A 48 4.13 3.96 0.60
C LEU A 48 4.41 3.06 1.81
N ASP A 49 5.09 1.95 1.56
CA ASP A 49 5.28 0.90 2.54
C ASP A 49 6.76 0.70 2.89
N PRO A 50 7.11 0.36 4.15
CA PRO A 50 8.49 0.18 4.59
C PRO A 50 9.30 -0.85 3.77
N TYR A 51 8.67 -1.90 3.23
CA TYR A 51 9.35 -2.91 2.42
C TYR A 51 10.01 -2.32 1.17
N MET A 52 9.49 -1.21 0.64
CA MET A 52 10.02 -0.55 -0.55
C MET A 52 11.47 -0.10 -0.34
N ARG A 53 11.83 0.30 0.90
CA ARG A 53 13.23 0.63 1.23
C ARG A 53 14.14 -0.59 1.05
N GLY A 54 13.71 -1.77 1.48
CA GLY A 54 14.45 -3.03 1.27
C GLY A 54 14.60 -3.36 -0.21
N ARG A 55 13.56 -3.09 -1.01
CA ARG A 55 13.56 -3.32 -2.46
C ARG A 55 14.54 -2.42 -3.24
N MET A 56 15.02 -1.31 -2.65
CA MET A 56 16.05 -0.45 -3.25
C MET A 56 17.48 -1.01 -3.07
N ASN A 57 17.68 -2.01 -2.23
CA ASN A 57 18.97 -2.65 -2.01
C ASN A 57 19.18 -3.81 -3.00
N ALA A 58 20.38 -3.94 -3.58
CA ALA A 58 20.76 -5.07 -4.44
C ALA A 58 21.14 -6.31 -3.61
N VAL A 59 20.21 -6.77 -2.76
CA VAL A 59 20.42 -7.90 -1.85
C VAL A 59 19.29 -8.91 -2.05
N ALA A 60 19.61 -10.19 -2.04
CA ALA A 60 18.62 -11.26 -2.11
C ALA A 60 17.67 -11.18 -0.91
N SER A 61 16.38 -11.26 -1.18
CA SER A 61 15.31 -11.21 -0.18
C SER A 61 14.14 -12.07 -0.64
N TYR A 62 13.04 -12.07 0.11
CA TYR A 62 11.80 -12.79 -0.25
C TYR A 62 11.18 -12.34 -1.59
N ALA A 63 11.60 -11.19 -2.11
CA ALA A 63 11.16 -10.68 -3.40
C ALA A 63 12.31 -9.97 -4.15
N PRO A 64 12.29 -9.92 -5.50
CA PRO A 64 13.32 -9.27 -6.29
C PRO A 64 13.50 -7.81 -5.93
N TYR A 65 14.72 -7.31 -5.90
CA TYR A 65 14.98 -5.88 -5.72
C TYR A 65 14.71 -5.10 -7.03
N VAL A 66 14.46 -3.80 -6.89
CA VAL A 66 14.30 -2.89 -8.04
C VAL A 66 15.67 -2.60 -8.63
N GLN A 67 15.79 -2.71 -9.96
CA GLN A 67 17.02 -2.30 -10.64
C GLN A 67 17.08 -0.78 -10.75
N THR A 68 18.30 -0.22 -10.78
CA THR A 68 18.47 1.19 -11.17
C THR A 68 17.99 1.38 -12.61
N GLY A 69 17.20 2.42 -12.85
CA GLY A 69 16.52 2.67 -14.11
C GLY A 69 15.10 2.09 -14.20
N GLU A 70 14.67 1.27 -13.25
CA GLU A 70 13.30 0.73 -13.22
C GLU A 70 12.35 1.59 -12.39
N VAL A 71 11.06 1.49 -12.70
CA VAL A 71 9.98 2.10 -11.93
C VAL A 71 9.94 1.50 -10.52
N MET A 72 9.83 2.35 -9.51
CA MET A 72 9.67 1.90 -8.13
C MET A 72 8.40 1.06 -7.96
N VAL A 73 8.53 -0.02 -7.20
CA VAL A 73 7.41 -0.91 -6.89
C VAL A 73 6.45 -0.30 -5.88
N GLY A 74 5.18 -0.63 -5.99
CA GLY A 74 4.16 -0.21 -5.01
C GLY A 74 2.78 -0.72 -5.34
N GLY A 75 1.98 -0.98 -4.30
CA GLY A 75 0.56 -1.26 -4.43
C GLY A 75 -0.22 0.00 -4.78
N THR A 76 -1.15 -0.10 -5.71
CA THR A 76 -2.01 1.03 -6.10
C THR A 76 -3.48 0.65 -6.12
N VAL A 77 -4.33 1.63 -5.88
CA VAL A 77 -5.70 1.62 -6.36
C VAL A 77 -5.75 2.47 -7.61
N SER A 78 -6.19 1.88 -8.71
CA SER A 78 -6.26 2.52 -10.01
C SER A 78 -7.68 2.46 -10.57
N MET A 79 -8.01 3.40 -11.46
CA MET A 79 -9.24 3.38 -12.26
C MET A 79 -8.93 2.93 -13.68
N VAL A 80 -9.77 2.10 -14.25
CA VAL A 80 -9.69 1.69 -15.66
C VAL A 80 -10.21 2.85 -16.52
N GLU A 81 -9.32 3.47 -17.31
CA GLU A 81 -9.66 4.57 -18.22
C GLU A 81 -9.97 4.09 -19.64
N ALA A 82 -9.36 2.98 -20.05
CA ALA A 82 -9.68 2.29 -21.29
C ALA A 82 -9.48 0.78 -21.13
N SER A 83 -10.25 -0.02 -21.85
CA SER A 83 -10.21 -1.48 -21.75
C SER A 83 -10.48 -2.15 -23.10
N ASN A 84 -9.62 -3.11 -23.42
CA ASN A 84 -9.84 -4.12 -24.44
C ASN A 84 -9.88 -5.54 -23.81
N SER A 85 -10.07 -5.62 -22.50
CA SER A 85 -10.22 -6.88 -21.74
C SER A 85 -11.69 -7.19 -21.50
N PRO A 86 -12.13 -8.45 -21.65
CA PRO A 86 -13.51 -8.85 -21.33
C PRO A 86 -13.81 -8.83 -19.82
N SER A 87 -12.76 -8.82 -18.99
CA SER A 87 -12.90 -8.93 -17.53
C SER A 87 -13.02 -7.59 -16.83
N PHE A 88 -12.67 -6.47 -17.47
CA PHE A 88 -12.65 -5.14 -16.86
C PHE A 88 -13.34 -4.11 -17.74
N SER A 89 -14.12 -3.24 -17.11
CA SER A 89 -14.86 -2.16 -17.77
C SER A 89 -14.25 -0.80 -17.43
N ILE A 90 -14.42 0.17 -18.34
CA ILE A 90 -14.06 1.57 -18.06
C ILE A 90 -14.82 2.04 -16.81
N GLY A 91 -14.11 2.69 -15.89
CA GLY A 91 -14.65 3.15 -14.61
C GLY A 91 -14.49 2.13 -13.46
N ASP A 92 -14.11 0.88 -13.73
CA ASP A 92 -13.79 -0.07 -12.66
C ASP A 92 -12.61 0.45 -11.83
N PHE A 93 -12.70 0.30 -10.50
CA PHE A 93 -11.57 0.47 -9.61
C PHE A 93 -10.90 -0.88 -9.35
N VAL A 94 -9.58 -0.88 -9.39
CA VAL A 94 -8.77 -2.09 -9.23
C VAL A 94 -7.62 -1.87 -8.26
N LEU A 95 -7.35 -2.89 -7.43
CA LEU A 95 -6.12 -3.02 -6.65
C LEU A 95 -5.11 -3.83 -7.46
N GLY A 96 -3.88 -3.36 -7.52
CA GLY A 96 -2.76 -4.04 -8.19
C GLY A 96 -1.42 -3.50 -7.72
N HIS A 97 -0.34 -3.87 -8.44
CA HIS A 97 1.02 -3.47 -8.11
C HIS A 97 1.76 -2.83 -9.30
N PRO A 98 1.15 -1.89 -10.04
CA PRO A 98 1.80 -1.27 -11.20
C PRO A 98 3.00 -0.38 -10.83
N GLY A 99 3.23 -0.10 -9.55
CA GLY A 99 4.35 0.71 -9.10
C GLY A 99 4.08 2.21 -9.08
N TRP A 100 5.14 2.99 -8.93
CA TRP A 100 5.07 4.44 -8.75
C TRP A 100 4.93 5.15 -10.10
N GLN A 101 3.75 5.09 -10.68
CA GLN A 101 3.46 5.74 -11.95
C GLN A 101 2.00 6.20 -12.04
N SER A 102 1.78 7.28 -12.78
CA SER A 102 0.45 7.88 -12.90
C SER A 102 -0.48 7.07 -13.79
N HIS A 103 0.03 6.47 -14.86
CA HIS A 103 -0.72 5.62 -15.79
C HIS A 103 0.13 4.41 -16.20
N VAL A 104 -0.54 3.32 -16.58
CA VAL A 104 0.13 2.11 -17.07
C VAL A 104 -0.79 1.32 -18.00
N LEU A 105 -0.21 0.72 -19.05
CA LEU A 105 -0.86 -0.36 -19.79
C LEU A 105 -0.65 -1.66 -19.03
N HIS A 106 -1.73 -2.44 -18.85
CA HIS A 106 -1.72 -3.62 -18.00
C HIS A 106 -2.59 -4.73 -18.60
N ASP A 107 -2.15 -5.97 -18.52
CA ASP A 107 -2.86 -7.14 -19.06
C ASP A 107 -4.02 -7.65 -18.16
N GLY A 108 -4.23 -7.01 -17.03
CA GLY A 108 -5.26 -7.40 -16.06
C GLY A 108 -4.85 -8.51 -15.09
N THR A 109 -3.69 -9.15 -15.28
CA THR A 109 -3.22 -10.24 -14.43
C THR A 109 -2.97 -9.78 -13.00
N GLY A 110 -3.55 -10.49 -12.02
CA GLY A 110 -3.39 -10.18 -10.59
C GLY A 110 -4.14 -8.93 -10.11
N LEU A 111 -4.91 -8.25 -10.96
CA LEU A 111 -5.77 -7.16 -10.54
C LEU A 111 -7.01 -7.68 -9.82
N ARG A 112 -7.37 -7.03 -8.72
CA ARG A 112 -8.60 -7.28 -7.96
C ARG A 112 -9.55 -6.08 -8.11
N LYS A 113 -10.77 -6.31 -8.60
CA LYS A 113 -11.81 -5.27 -8.64
C LYS A 113 -12.22 -4.85 -7.23
N LEU A 114 -12.48 -3.58 -7.08
CA LEU A 114 -13.00 -2.97 -5.85
C LEU A 114 -14.41 -2.42 -6.09
N ASP A 115 -15.30 -2.67 -5.14
CA ASP A 115 -16.65 -2.08 -5.15
C ASP A 115 -16.67 -0.87 -4.21
N PRO A 116 -16.74 0.38 -4.72
CA PRO A 116 -16.74 1.59 -3.90
C PRO A 116 -18.00 1.73 -3.00
N ARG A 117 -19.03 0.91 -3.24
CA ARG A 117 -20.24 0.88 -2.39
C ARG A 117 -20.03 0.09 -1.10
N GLN A 118 -19.04 -0.83 -1.07
CA GLN A 118 -18.74 -1.63 0.12
C GLN A 118 -17.85 -0.88 1.11
N ALA A 119 -16.86 -0.14 0.61
CA ALA A 119 -15.96 0.67 1.42
C ALA A 119 -15.25 1.71 0.55
N PRO A 120 -14.71 2.80 1.15
CA PRO A 120 -13.82 3.72 0.45
C PRO A 120 -12.66 2.95 -0.20
N ILE A 121 -12.41 3.20 -1.50
CA ILE A 121 -11.42 2.43 -2.27
C ILE A 121 -9.99 2.52 -1.71
N SER A 122 -9.64 3.61 -1.01
CA SER A 122 -8.35 3.77 -0.33
C SER A 122 -8.10 2.72 0.75
N THR A 123 -9.15 2.18 1.38
CA THR A 123 -9.04 1.14 2.42
C THR A 123 -8.41 -0.15 1.90
N ALA A 124 -8.45 -0.39 0.58
CA ALA A 124 -7.81 -1.54 -0.06
C ALA A 124 -6.27 -1.51 0.02
N LEU A 125 -5.67 -0.34 0.29
CA LEU A 125 -4.23 -0.19 0.60
C LEU A 125 -3.94 -0.10 2.11
N GLY A 126 -4.97 -0.09 2.94
CA GLY A 126 -4.89 0.04 4.40
C GLY A 126 -5.56 -1.13 5.12
N VAL A 127 -6.64 -0.83 5.88
CA VAL A 127 -7.33 -1.79 6.75
C VAL A 127 -7.94 -2.99 6.00
N LEU A 128 -8.39 -2.84 4.76
CA LEU A 128 -8.89 -3.92 3.90
C LEU A 128 -7.83 -4.42 2.89
N GLY A 129 -6.56 -4.10 3.11
CA GLY A 129 -5.42 -4.50 2.30
C GLY A 129 -4.32 -5.16 3.13
N MET A 130 -3.08 -5.02 2.66
CA MET A 130 -1.90 -5.64 3.27
C MET A 130 -1.71 -5.27 4.76
N PRO A 131 -1.81 -3.99 5.18
CA PRO A 131 -1.66 -3.63 6.59
C PRO A 131 -2.70 -4.30 7.49
N GLY A 132 -3.97 -4.31 7.07
CA GLY A 132 -5.05 -4.96 7.83
C GLY A 132 -4.89 -6.48 7.89
N LEU A 133 -4.54 -7.13 6.78
CA LEU A 133 -4.26 -8.57 6.75
C LEU A 133 -3.06 -8.93 7.66
N THR A 134 -2.01 -8.12 7.63
CA THR A 134 -0.83 -8.28 8.50
C THR A 134 -1.22 -8.18 9.99
N ALA A 135 -2.04 -7.19 10.32
CA ALA A 135 -2.55 -7.01 11.68
C ALA A 135 -3.42 -8.18 12.13
N TYR A 136 -4.34 -8.62 11.27
CA TYR A 136 -5.25 -9.73 11.55
C TYR A 136 -4.47 -11.04 11.77
N ALA A 137 -3.66 -11.44 10.82
CA ALA A 137 -2.89 -12.68 10.91
C ALA A 137 -1.91 -12.65 12.10
N GLY A 138 -1.18 -11.56 12.28
CA GLY A 138 -0.23 -11.42 13.39
C GLY A 138 -0.89 -11.47 14.77
N LEU A 139 -2.03 -10.80 14.94
CA LEU A 139 -2.70 -10.75 16.24
C LEU A 139 -3.57 -11.97 16.48
N LEU A 140 -4.47 -12.32 15.54
CA LEU A 140 -5.52 -13.32 15.80
C LEU A 140 -5.08 -14.74 15.46
N ASP A 141 -4.35 -14.95 14.35
CA ASP A 141 -3.93 -16.29 13.96
C ASP A 141 -2.68 -16.75 14.71
N ILE A 142 -1.71 -15.84 14.91
CA ILE A 142 -0.43 -16.16 15.56
C ILE A 142 -0.45 -15.79 17.04
N GLY A 143 -0.81 -14.54 17.38
CA GLY A 143 -0.79 -14.03 18.75
C GLY A 143 -1.87 -14.62 19.64
N GLN A 144 -3.05 -14.89 19.10
CA GLN A 144 -4.18 -15.52 19.77
C GLN A 144 -4.48 -14.94 21.18
N PRO A 145 -4.63 -13.60 21.30
CA PRO A 145 -4.83 -12.98 22.59
C PRO A 145 -6.17 -13.40 23.21
N LYS A 146 -6.17 -13.60 24.51
CA LYS A 146 -7.37 -13.93 25.28
C LYS A 146 -8.00 -12.67 25.86
N LYS A 147 -9.28 -12.72 26.13
CA LYS A 147 -9.98 -11.66 26.86
C LYS A 147 -9.24 -11.33 28.17
N SER A 148 -9.04 -10.04 28.42
CA SER A 148 -8.31 -9.47 29.56
C SER A 148 -6.77 -9.52 29.45
N ASP A 149 -6.20 -10.09 28.39
CA ASP A 149 -4.76 -9.97 28.17
C ASP A 149 -4.36 -8.50 27.93
N THR A 150 -3.10 -8.20 28.22
CA THR A 150 -2.53 -6.90 27.86
C THR A 150 -1.69 -7.04 26.59
N VAL A 151 -2.14 -6.39 25.53
CA VAL A 151 -1.43 -6.34 24.23
C VAL A 151 -0.63 -5.05 24.15
N VAL A 152 0.68 -5.16 23.98
CA VAL A 152 1.57 -4.00 23.78
C VAL A 152 1.89 -3.88 22.28
N VAL A 153 1.61 -2.71 21.72
CA VAL A 153 1.75 -2.46 20.28
C VAL A 153 2.81 -1.39 20.04
N SER A 154 3.92 -1.74 19.42
CA SER A 154 4.92 -0.78 18.95
C SER A 154 4.46 -0.10 17.65
N ALA A 155 4.89 1.14 17.41
CA ALA A 155 4.41 1.95 16.27
C ALA A 155 2.88 1.95 16.19
N ALA A 156 2.21 2.13 17.31
CA ALA A 156 0.77 1.95 17.50
C ALA A 156 -0.10 2.85 16.61
N THR A 157 0.43 3.95 16.10
CA THR A 157 -0.27 4.87 15.18
C THR A 157 0.05 4.60 13.71
N GLY A 158 0.85 3.57 13.42
CA GLY A 158 1.14 3.14 12.06
C GLY A 158 0.00 2.32 11.44
N ALA A 159 0.08 2.08 10.11
CA ALA A 159 -0.97 1.41 9.36
C ALA A 159 -1.30 -0.01 9.88
N VAL A 160 -0.31 -0.77 10.35
CA VAL A 160 -0.51 -2.09 10.97
C VAL A 160 -0.85 -1.91 12.45
N GLY A 161 -0.05 -1.13 13.21
CA GLY A 161 -0.21 -0.99 14.65
C GLY A 161 -1.57 -0.44 15.06
N GLY A 162 -2.10 0.54 14.34
CA GLY A 162 -3.42 1.10 14.59
C GLY A 162 -4.55 0.09 14.41
N VAL A 163 -4.42 -0.82 13.45
CA VAL A 163 -5.40 -1.92 13.25
C VAL A 163 -5.24 -2.98 14.34
N VAL A 164 -4.00 -3.36 14.70
CA VAL A 164 -3.72 -4.30 15.79
C VAL A 164 -4.36 -3.81 17.10
N GLY A 165 -4.16 -2.54 17.44
CA GLY A 165 -4.73 -1.95 18.65
C GLY A 165 -6.25 -2.04 18.69
N GLN A 166 -6.92 -1.70 17.59
CA GLN A 166 -8.37 -1.77 17.50
C GLN A 166 -8.90 -3.21 17.55
N LEU A 167 -8.29 -4.15 16.84
CA LEU A 167 -8.65 -5.57 16.88
C LEU A 167 -8.47 -6.17 18.28
N ALA A 168 -7.37 -5.85 18.95
CA ALA A 168 -7.13 -6.30 20.32
C ALA A 168 -8.21 -5.79 21.30
N ARG A 169 -8.63 -4.53 21.16
CA ARG A 169 -9.75 -3.99 21.96
C ARG A 169 -11.07 -4.69 21.68
N ILE A 170 -11.40 -4.92 20.40
CA ILE A 170 -12.60 -5.67 20.01
C ILE A 170 -12.58 -7.07 20.63
N SER A 171 -11.39 -7.68 20.74
CA SER A 171 -11.19 -8.99 21.40
C SER A 171 -11.25 -8.93 22.92
N GLY A 172 -11.47 -7.75 23.53
CA GLY A 172 -11.61 -7.57 24.96
C GLY A 172 -10.28 -7.50 25.71
N CYS A 173 -9.19 -7.17 25.02
CA CYS A 173 -7.86 -6.97 25.62
C CYS A 173 -7.69 -5.54 26.16
N ARG A 174 -6.78 -5.38 27.12
CA ARG A 174 -6.18 -4.09 27.46
C ARG A 174 -5.10 -3.80 26.43
N VAL A 175 -5.09 -2.59 25.82
CA VAL A 175 -4.12 -2.26 24.78
C VAL A 175 -3.25 -1.10 25.18
N VAL A 176 -1.94 -1.30 25.11
CA VAL A 176 -0.91 -0.29 25.40
C VAL A 176 -0.18 0.03 24.10
N GLY A 177 -0.26 1.29 23.66
CA GLY A 177 0.39 1.77 22.43
C GLY A 177 1.72 2.48 22.73
N ILE A 178 2.77 2.17 21.96
CA ILE A 178 4.04 2.87 21.99
C ILE A 178 4.12 3.73 20.72
N ALA A 179 4.32 5.04 20.87
CA ALA A 179 4.45 5.99 19.76
C ALA A 179 5.58 7.01 20.02
N GLY A 180 6.21 7.48 18.96
CA GLY A 180 7.48 8.22 19.03
C GLY A 180 7.35 9.73 19.25
N ALA A 181 6.15 10.32 19.35
CA ALA A 181 5.95 11.75 19.53
C ALA A 181 4.66 12.06 20.28
N LYS A 182 4.62 13.21 20.98
CA LYS A 182 3.45 13.64 21.76
C LYS A 182 2.16 13.66 20.94
N GLU A 183 2.21 14.19 19.72
CA GLU A 183 1.06 14.21 18.80
C GLU A 183 0.56 12.82 18.47
N LYS A 184 1.48 11.88 18.19
CA LYS A 184 1.13 10.47 17.93
C LYS A 184 0.58 9.78 19.17
N CYS A 185 1.06 10.12 20.36
CA CYS A 185 0.51 9.62 21.60
C CYS A 185 -0.92 10.14 21.82
N GLY A 186 -1.16 11.44 21.56
CA GLY A 186 -2.51 12.03 21.58
C GLY A 186 -3.46 11.29 20.64
N TYR A 187 -3.07 11.13 19.37
CA TYR A 187 -3.84 10.37 18.40
C TYR A 187 -4.15 8.92 18.84
N ALA A 188 -3.16 8.23 19.44
CA ALA A 188 -3.36 6.87 19.93
C ALA A 188 -4.43 6.80 21.04
N VAL A 189 -4.50 7.81 21.91
CA VAL A 189 -5.49 7.87 22.99
C VAL A 189 -6.86 8.32 22.48
N GLU A 190 -6.90 9.41 21.72
CA GLU A 190 -8.13 10.08 21.34
C GLU A 190 -8.85 9.33 20.22
N GLU A 191 -8.12 8.92 19.17
CA GLU A 191 -8.70 8.32 17.97
C GLU A 191 -8.69 6.78 18.01
N LEU A 192 -7.62 6.18 18.53
CA LEU A 192 -7.51 4.71 18.62
C LEU A 192 -7.94 4.18 20.00
N SER A 193 -8.19 5.07 20.96
CA SER A 193 -8.57 4.74 22.34
C SER A 193 -7.62 3.74 23.00
N LEU A 194 -6.33 3.89 22.79
CA LEU A 194 -5.27 3.06 23.38
C LEU A 194 -4.73 3.74 24.64
N ILE A 195 -4.16 2.94 25.57
CA ILE A 195 -3.31 3.47 26.62
C ILE A 195 -1.93 3.69 26.00
N HIS A 196 -1.38 4.90 26.08
CA HIS A 196 -0.06 5.18 25.51
C HIS A 196 1.05 5.12 26.57
N ILE A 197 2.24 4.80 26.11
CA ILE A 197 3.48 4.94 26.87
C ILE A 197 4.46 5.74 26.02
#